data_44f91c199a9f650ff25e33a3ab789727
#
_entry.id   44f91c199a9f650ff25e33a3ab789727
#
_cell.length_a   1.000
_cell.length_b   1.000
_cell.length_c   1.000
_cell.angle_alpha   90.00
_cell.angle_beta   90.00
_cell.angle_gamma   90.00
#
_symmetry.space_group_name_H-M   'P 1'
#
loop_
_entity.id
_entity.type
_entity.pdbx_description
1 polymer ?
#
loop_
_entity_poly.entity_id
_entity_poly.type
_entity_poly.pdbx_seq_one_letter_code
_entity_poly.pdbx_strand_id
1 'polypeptide(L)'
;KIFYQYFTAEKKVNIPFNFLKGLTVRKDPIFLNIKFKQIRKLEKNRQDAIDSYFLQPDDKQFINAEINKKDKKFKAKIRLKGDWPSHWAGYKWSLRAKLADGETFEGMKSFSLQKPETRNYLHAWVFHKLLESENLPRIRYSFSPLILNGNHLGTYAIEEHFEKTMIESSRY
;
A
#
# COMPACT_ATOMS: atom_id res chain seq x y z
N LYS A 1 29.35 3.94 -8.82
CA LYS A 1 29.76 2.88 -9.79
C LYS A 1 28.67 1.84 -10.03
N ILE A 2 27.82 1.47 -9.05
CA ILE A 2 26.79 0.44 -9.17
C ILE A 2 25.66 0.89 -10.12
N PHE A 3 25.27 2.15 -10.15
CA PHE A 3 24.22 2.66 -11.05
C PHE A 3 24.60 2.58 -12.54
N TYR A 4 25.89 2.66 -12.87
CA TYR A 4 26.35 2.62 -14.28
C TYR A 4 26.33 1.22 -14.90
N GLN A 5 26.50 0.17 -14.08
CA GLN A 5 26.46 -1.22 -14.57
C GLN A 5 25.05 -1.72 -14.95
N TYR A 6 24.01 -1.10 -14.42
CA TYR A 6 22.63 -1.46 -14.76
C TYR A 6 22.12 -0.86 -16.08
N PHE A 7 22.87 0.08 -16.67
CA PHE A 7 22.51 0.77 -17.92
C PHE A 7 23.44 0.40 -19.09
N THR A 8 23.79 -0.87 -19.24
CA THR A 8 24.49 -1.33 -20.45
C THR A 8 23.56 -1.30 -21.66
N ALA A 9 24.12 -1.11 -22.87
CA ALA A 9 23.38 -0.97 -24.11
C ALA A 9 22.37 -2.11 -24.36
N GLU A 10 22.72 -3.35 -23.98
CA GLU A 10 21.84 -4.53 -24.09
C GLU A 10 20.54 -4.41 -23.28
N LYS A 11 20.58 -3.75 -22.11
CA LYS A 11 19.36 -3.53 -21.32
C LYS A 11 18.47 -2.44 -21.90
N LYS A 12 19.03 -1.45 -22.61
CA LYS A 12 18.24 -0.39 -23.27
C LYS A 12 17.34 -0.93 -24.38
N VAL A 13 17.79 -1.93 -25.12
CA VAL A 13 17.00 -2.56 -26.21
C VAL A 13 15.76 -3.26 -25.67
N ASN A 14 15.81 -3.78 -24.44
CA ASN A 14 14.69 -4.48 -23.82
C ASN A 14 13.66 -3.56 -23.15
N ILE A 15 13.92 -2.25 -23.01
CA ILE A 15 13.00 -1.32 -22.35
C ILE A 15 11.65 -1.26 -23.06
N PRO A 16 11.54 -1.03 -24.38
CA PRO A 16 10.26 -0.99 -25.07
C PRO A 16 9.54 -2.34 -25.02
N PHE A 17 10.27 -3.45 -25.15
CA PHE A 17 9.70 -4.78 -25.05
C PHE A 17 9.16 -5.08 -23.63
N ASN A 18 9.91 -4.72 -22.60
CA ASN A 18 9.46 -4.84 -21.21
C ASN A 18 8.29 -3.92 -20.90
N PHE A 19 8.23 -2.74 -21.51
CA PHE A 19 7.08 -1.84 -21.41
C PHE A 19 5.83 -2.49 -22.02
N LEU A 20 5.91 -2.99 -23.26
CA LEU A 20 4.80 -3.69 -23.92
C LEU A 20 4.35 -4.92 -23.12
N LYS A 21 5.29 -5.72 -22.63
CA LYS A 21 5.01 -6.85 -21.75
C LYS A 21 4.33 -6.39 -20.45
N GLY A 22 4.76 -5.27 -19.88
CA GLY A 22 4.15 -4.67 -18.70
C GLY A 22 2.69 -4.29 -18.87
N LEU A 23 2.28 -3.88 -20.08
CA LEU A 23 0.87 -3.56 -20.40
C LEU A 23 -0.03 -4.80 -20.36
N THR A 24 0.52 -5.99 -20.57
CA THR A 24 -0.24 -7.25 -20.56
C THR A 24 -0.26 -7.94 -19.20
N VAL A 25 0.63 -7.55 -18.28
CA VAL A 25 0.69 -8.11 -16.92
C VAL A 25 -0.47 -7.60 -16.10
N ARG A 26 -1.42 -8.47 -15.80
CA ARG A 26 -2.50 -8.20 -14.85
C ARG A 26 -2.11 -8.72 -13.47
N LYS A 27 -2.03 -7.82 -12.49
CA LYS A 27 -1.92 -8.23 -11.09
C LYS A 27 -3.32 -8.44 -10.51
N ASP A 28 -3.45 -9.45 -9.68
CA ASP A 28 -4.71 -9.70 -8.96
C ASP A 28 -5.03 -8.50 -8.07
N PRO A 29 -6.21 -7.91 -8.19
CA PRO A 29 -6.59 -6.77 -7.39
C PRO A 29 -6.81 -7.17 -5.92
N ILE A 30 -6.64 -6.19 -5.06
CA ILE A 30 -7.12 -6.25 -3.68
C ILE A 30 -8.55 -5.70 -3.68
N PHE A 31 -9.49 -6.49 -3.17
CA PHE A 31 -10.84 -6.04 -2.91
C PHE A 31 -10.95 -5.63 -1.45
N LEU A 32 -11.32 -4.39 -1.22
CA LEU A 32 -11.58 -3.83 0.10
C LEU A 32 -13.08 -3.60 0.25
N ASN A 33 -13.71 -4.38 1.10
CA ASN A 33 -15.15 -4.30 1.33
C ASN A 33 -15.42 -3.68 2.70
N ILE A 34 -16.15 -2.58 2.70
CA ILE A 34 -16.50 -1.81 3.89
C ILE A 34 -18.01 -1.66 3.92
N LYS A 35 -18.65 -2.05 5.04
CA LYS A 35 -20.09 -1.86 5.22
C LYS A 35 -20.44 -0.38 5.19
N PHE A 36 -21.60 -0.03 4.65
CA PHE A 36 -22.08 1.35 4.48
C PHE A 36 -21.93 2.19 5.75
N LYS A 37 -22.37 1.69 6.90
CA LYS A 37 -22.23 2.40 8.19
C LYS A 37 -20.77 2.72 8.55
N GLN A 38 -19.85 1.84 8.17
CA GLN A 38 -18.42 2.00 8.48
C GLN A 38 -17.75 3.00 7.51
N ILE A 39 -18.09 2.95 6.21
CA ILE A 39 -17.53 3.90 5.24
C ILE A 39 -17.97 5.33 5.57
N ARG A 40 -19.22 5.53 6.01
CA ARG A 40 -19.71 6.87 6.45
C ARG A 40 -18.90 7.44 7.62
N LYS A 41 -18.45 6.58 8.55
CA LYS A 41 -17.53 7.02 9.62
C LYS A 41 -16.18 7.46 9.06
N LEU A 42 -15.63 6.68 8.12
CA LEU A 42 -14.35 7.02 7.50
C LEU A 42 -14.44 8.31 6.69
N GLU A 43 -15.54 8.52 5.98
CA GLU A 43 -15.84 9.76 5.25
C GLU A 43 -15.95 10.96 6.19
N LYS A 44 -16.62 10.80 7.33
CA LYS A 44 -16.69 11.85 8.34
C LYS A 44 -15.31 12.21 8.86
N ASN A 45 -14.52 11.22 9.32
CA ASN A 45 -13.16 11.45 9.78
C ASN A 45 -12.30 12.16 8.73
N ARG A 46 -12.51 11.81 7.45
CA ARG A 46 -11.85 12.48 6.34
C ARG A 46 -12.29 13.94 6.19
N GLN A 47 -13.60 14.20 6.30
CA GLN A 47 -14.11 15.57 6.20
C GLN A 47 -13.57 16.43 7.34
N ASP A 48 -13.60 15.91 8.57
CA ASP A 48 -13.04 16.59 9.75
C ASP A 48 -11.53 16.91 9.54
N ALA A 49 -10.78 15.96 8.93
CA ALA A 49 -9.38 16.18 8.58
C ALA A 49 -9.19 17.22 7.45
N ILE A 50 -10.10 17.30 6.48
CA ILE A 50 -10.07 18.32 5.41
C ILE A 50 -10.29 19.71 6.05
N ASP A 51 -11.26 19.83 6.92
CA ASP A 51 -11.65 21.10 7.55
C ASP A 51 -10.55 21.63 8.49
N SER A 52 -9.81 20.73 9.13
CA SER A 52 -8.69 21.07 10.02
C SER A 52 -7.32 21.09 9.32
N TYR A 53 -7.24 20.72 8.04
CA TYR A 53 -5.99 20.53 7.28
C TYR A 53 -5.00 19.52 7.88
N PHE A 54 -5.43 18.74 8.85
CA PHE A 54 -4.59 17.77 9.55
C PHE A 54 -5.43 16.62 10.11
N LEU A 55 -4.94 15.40 9.99
CA LEU A 55 -5.62 14.22 10.55
C LEU A 55 -5.38 14.14 12.06
N GLN A 56 -6.36 14.59 12.82
CA GLN A 56 -6.33 14.59 14.28
C GLN A 56 -6.25 13.16 14.85
N PRO A 57 -5.74 12.98 16.09
CA PRO A 57 -5.71 11.67 16.75
C PRO A 57 -7.09 10.98 16.80
N ASP A 58 -8.16 11.74 17.06
CA ASP A 58 -9.53 11.23 17.13
C ASP A 58 -10.06 10.76 15.77
N ASP A 59 -9.58 11.33 14.66
CA ASP A 59 -9.93 10.91 13.30
C ASP A 59 -9.23 9.61 12.88
N LYS A 60 -8.22 9.19 13.65
CA LYS A 60 -7.46 7.94 13.41
C LYS A 60 -8.17 6.69 13.93
N GLN A 61 -9.49 6.73 14.08
CA GLN A 61 -10.28 5.59 14.54
C GLN A 61 -10.34 4.48 13.50
N PHE A 62 -10.14 3.25 13.96
CA PHE A 62 -10.28 2.07 13.12
C PHE A 62 -11.75 1.70 12.92
N ILE A 63 -12.08 1.34 11.69
CA ILE A 63 -13.36 0.75 11.30
C ILE A 63 -13.16 -0.68 10.83
N ASN A 64 -14.20 -1.51 10.89
CA ASN A 64 -14.14 -2.87 10.41
C ASN A 64 -14.27 -2.91 8.89
N ALA A 65 -13.47 -3.78 8.27
CA ALA A 65 -13.45 -4.02 6.84
C ALA A 65 -13.11 -5.49 6.54
N GLU A 66 -13.31 -5.90 5.31
CA GLU A 66 -12.86 -7.18 4.76
C GLU A 66 -11.93 -6.92 3.59
N ILE A 67 -10.78 -7.58 3.58
CA ILE A 67 -9.81 -7.54 2.51
C ILE A 67 -9.83 -8.90 1.82
N ASN A 68 -10.05 -8.91 0.49
CA ASN A 68 -10.02 -10.13 -0.29
C ASN A 68 -8.95 -10.02 -1.37
N LYS A 69 -8.17 -11.09 -1.55
CA LYS A 69 -7.22 -11.23 -2.65
C LYS A 69 -7.18 -12.68 -3.10
N LYS A 70 -7.44 -12.91 -4.38
CA LYS A 70 -7.69 -14.27 -4.90
C LYS A 70 -8.82 -14.92 -4.07
N ASP A 71 -8.60 -16.14 -3.63
CA ASP A 71 -9.58 -16.94 -2.85
C ASP A 71 -9.49 -16.72 -1.33
N LYS A 72 -8.61 -15.80 -0.88
CA LYS A 72 -8.40 -15.53 0.54
C LYS A 72 -9.18 -14.30 0.99
N LYS A 73 -9.83 -14.43 2.14
CA LYS A 73 -10.55 -13.36 2.84
C LYS A 73 -9.93 -13.11 4.20
N PHE A 74 -9.75 -11.83 4.53
CA PHE A 74 -9.14 -11.39 5.77
C PHE A 74 -10.05 -10.40 6.46
N LYS A 75 -10.31 -10.63 7.76
CA LYS A 75 -10.93 -9.61 8.60
C LYS A 75 -9.91 -8.56 8.96
N ALA A 76 -10.23 -7.32 8.71
CA ALA A 76 -9.32 -6.21 8.93
C ALA A 76 -9.99 -5.05 9.66
N LYS A 77 -9.18 -4.28 10.35
CA LYS A 77 -9.52 -2.94 10.82
C LYS A 77 -8.73 -1.94 9.97
N ILE A 78 -9.41 -0.94 9.44
CA ILE A 78 -8.78 0.09 8.61
C ILE A 78 -9.04 1.49 9.17
N ARG A 79 -8.15 2.42 8.87
CA ARG A 79 -8.29 3.85 9.16
C ARG A 79 -7.58 4.69 8.11
N LEU A 80 -7.82 5.97 8.08
CA LEU A 80 -7.02 6.91 7.29
C LEU A 80 -5.55 6.86 7.73
N LYS A 81 -4.64 7.04 6.77
CA LYS A 81 -3.19 7.11 6.99
C LYS A 81 -2.65 8.44 6.50
N GLY A 82 -1.63 8.92 7.22
CA GLY A 82 -0.92 10.17 6.91
C GLY A 82 -1.59 11.38 7.53
N ASP A 83 -0.77 12.30 7.98
CA ASP A 83 -1.25 13.48 8.72
C ASP A 83 -1.59 14.65 7.78
N TRP A 84 -1.10 14.62 6.54
CA TRP A 84 -1.24 15.69 5.57
C TRP A 84 -2.29 15.41 4.48
N PRO A 85 -2.92 16.44 3.92
CA PRO A 85 -3.96 16.34 2.89
C PRO A 85 -3.57 15.48 1.67
N SER A 86 -2.29 15.43 1.29
CA SER A 86 -1.79 14.60 0.19
C SER A 86 -2.18 13.12 0.32
N HIS A 87 -2.39 12.64 1.54
CA HIS A 87 -2.77 11.25 1.79
C HIS A 87 -4.25 10.95 1.61
N TRP A 88 -5.14 11.89 1.87
CA TRP A 88 -6.59 11.64 1.91
C TRP A 88 -7.43 12.69 1.17
N ALA A 89 -6.82 13.74 0.61
CA ALA A 89 -7.50 14.62 -0.33
C ALA A 89 -7.74 13.91 -1.67
N GLY A 90 -8.81 14.30 -2.39
CA GLY A 90 -9.19 13.71 -3.67
C GLY A 90 -9.91 12.38 -3.53
N TYR A 91 -9.98 11.61 -4.63
CA TYR A 91 -10.75 10.36 -4.73
C TYR A 91 -10.01 9.12 -4.20
N LYS A 92 -8.69 9.17 -4.14
CA LYS A 92 -7.86 8.11 -3.55
C LYS A 92 -7.45 8.49 -2.13
N TRP A 93 -7.59 7.57 -1.18
CA TRP A 93 -7.20 7.77 0.21
C TRP A 93 -6.15 6.76 0.61
N SER A 94 -5.11 7.22 1.28
CA SER A 94 -4.16 6.31 1.92
C SER A 94 -4.79 5.73 3.18
N LEU A 95 -4.75 4.42 3.30
CA LEU A 95 -5.37 3.68 4.40
C LEU A 95 -4.32 2.86 5.14
N ARG A 96 -4.48 2.71 6.44
CA ARG A 96 -3.78 1.72 7.24
C ARG A 96 -4.71 0.55 7.51
N ALA A 97 -4.23 -0.66 7.24
CA ALA A 97 -4.91 -1.89 7.55
C ALA A 97 -4.17 -2.64 8.67
N LYS A 98 -4.93 -3.21 9.60
CA LYS A 98 -4.46 -4.15 10.62
C LYS A 98 -5.37 -5.38 10.55
N LEU A 99 -4.78 -6.55 10.38
CA LEU A 99 -5.52 -7.81 10.31
C LEU A 99 -5.92 -8.31 11.70
N ALA A 100 -6.87 -9.21 11.74
CA ALA A 100 -7.24 -9.92 12.96
C ALA A 100 -6.06 -10.78 13.47
N ASP A 101 -6.09 -11.10 14.74
CA ASP A 101 -5.01 -11.89 15.36
C ASP A 101 -4.87 -13.26 14.69
N GLY A 102 -3.62 -13.63 14.42
CA GLY A 102 -3.28 -14.88 13.74
C GLY A 102 -3.32 -14.80 12.20
N GLU A 103 -3.89 -13.74 11.60
CA GLU A 103 -3.94 -13.59 10.16
C GLU A 103 -2.76 -12.76 9.64
N THR A 104 -2.28 -13.10 8.44
CA THR A 104 -1.27 -12.32 7.72
C THR A 104 -1.63 -12.18 6.25
N PHE A 105 -1.46 -10.99 5.72
CA PHE A 105 -1.58 -10.69 4.29
C PHE A 105 -0.17 -10.61 3.69
N GLU A 106 0.19 -11.60 2.87
CA GLU A 106 1.55 -11.71 2.30
C GLU A 106 2.65 -11.65 3.40
N GLY A 107 2.38 -12.24 4.56
CA GLY A 107 3.29 -12.24 5.71
C GLY A 107 3.24 -11.00 6.59
N MET A 108 2.37 -10.02 6.28
CA MET A 108 2.23 -8.76 7.03
C MET A 108 0.99 -8.81 7.94
N LYS A 109 1.13 -8.46 9.21
CA LYS A 109 0.00 -8.26 10.13
C LYS A 109 -0.65 -6.90 9.95
N SER A 110 0.17 -5.89 9.67
CA SER A 110 -0.24 -4.51 9.52
C SER A 110 0.49 -3.90 8.32
N PHE A 111 -0.26 -3.22 7.48
CA PHE A 111 0.28 -2.60 6.27
C PHE A 111 -0.54 -1.37 5.88
N SER A 112 -0.02 -0.61 4.95
CA SER A 112 -0.70 0.54 4.38
C SER A 112 -1.06 0.28 2.94
N LEU A 113 -2.27 0.64 2.56
CA LEU A 113 -2.70 0.84 1.18
C LEU A 113 -2.49 2.32 0.88
N GLN A 114 -1.44 2.66 0.17
CA GLN A 114 -0.98 4.04 0.05
C GLN A 114 -1.04 4.52 -1.38
N LYS A 115 -1.40 5.79 -1.55
CA LYS A 115 -1.31 6.47 -2.84
C LYS A 115 0.15 6.50 -3.27
N PRO A 116 0.52 5.99 -4.47
CA PRO A 116 1.91 5.99 -4.92
C PRO A 116 2.53 7.38 -4.98
N GLU A 117 1.72 8.40 -5.30
CA GLU A 117 2.13 9.79 -5.42
C GLU A 117 2.76 10.32 -4.13
N THR A 118 2.28 9.88 -2.96
CA THR A 118 2.79 10.32 -1.64
C THR A 118 4.21 9.84 -1.33
N ARG A 119 4.74 8.94 -2.15
CA ARG A 119 6.11 8.40 -2.08
C ARG A 119 6.86 8.56 -3.41
N ASN A 120 6.53 9.58 -4.19
CA ASN A 120 7.10 9.82 -5.51
C ASN A 120 7.10 8.53 -6.37
N TYR A 121 5.95 7.83 -6.38
CA TYR A 121 5.68 6.61 -7.14
C TYR A 121 6.63 5.45 -6.80
N LEU A 122 7.80 5.38 -7.40
CA LEU A 122 8.72 4.24 -7.28
C LEU A 122 9.85 4.45 -6.26
N HIS A 123 10.01 5.64 -5.67
CA HIS A 123 11.19 5.93 -4.83
C HIS A 123 11.29 4.98 -3.64
N ALA A 124 10.21 4.80 -2.87
CA ALA A 124 10.24 3.89 -1.73
C ALA A 124 10.48 2.45 -2.17
N TRP A 125 9.90 2.00 -3.28
CA TRP A 125 10.11 0.66 -3.81
C TRP A 125 11.58 0.44 -4.21
N VAL A 126 12.17 1.39 -4.95
CA VAL A 126 13.60 1.33 -5.34
C VAL A 126 14.48 1.29 -4.11
N PHE A 127 14.21 2.13 -3.10
CA PHE A 127 14.95 2.16 -1.85
C PHE A 127 14.95 0.78 -1.15
N HIS A 128 13.76 0.16 -1.01
CA HIS A 128 13.67 -1.17 -0.40
C HIS A 128 14.30 -2.27 -1.25
N LYS A 129 14.34 -2.12 -2.58
CA LYS A 129 15.08 -3.03 -3.46
C LYS A 129 16.60 -2.89 -3.32
N LEU A 130 17.09 -1.69 -3.09
CA LEU A 130 18.51 -1.47 -2.78
C LEU A 130 18.89 -2.09 -1.43
N LEU A 131 18.07 -1.91 -0.39
CA LEU A 131 18.29 -2.57 0.90
C LEU A 131 18.30 -4.11 0.75
N GLU A 132 17.41 -4.65 -0.07
CA GLU A 132 17.37 -6.09 -0.37
C GLU A 132 18.67 -6.57 -1.03
N SER A 133 19.22 -5.82 -1.99
CA SER A 133 20.48 -6.18 -2.67
C SER A 133 21.70 -6.14 -1.76
N GLU A 134 21.65 -5.34 -0.71
CA GLU A 134 22.72 -5.21 0.30
C GLU A 134 22.48 -6.10 1.54
N ASN A 135 21.46 -6.99 1.50
CA ASN A 135 21.07 -7.84 2.64
C ASN A 135 20.77 -7.04 3.93
N LEU A 136 20.22 -5.83 3.78
CA LEU A 136 19.85 -4.97 4.90
C LEU A 136 18.35 -5.15 5.26
N PRO A 137 17.99 -4.90 6.54
CA PRO A 137 16.61 -4.93 6.98
C PRO A 137 15.73 -4.00 6.13
N ARG A 138 14.61 -4.54 5.64
CA ARG A 138 13.66 -3.80 4.80
C ARG A 138 12.23 -4.21 5.09
N ILE A 139 11.31 -3.31 4.83
CA ILE A 139 9.88 -3.64 4.81
C ILE A 139 9.48 -4.25 3.47
N ARG A 140 8.42 -5.04 3.46
CA ARG A 140 7.78 -5.50 2.22
C ARG A 140 7.10 -4.31 1.56
N TYR A 141 7.41 -4.10 0.29
CA TYR A 141 6.84 -3.01 -0.50
C TYR A 141 6.47 -3.51 -1.89
N SER A 142 5.22 -3.40 -2.24
CA SER A 142 4.69 -3.88 -3.52
C SER A 142 3.58 -2.98 -4.04
N PHE A 143 3.08 -3.27 -5.25
CA PHE A 143 1.95 -2.55 -5.85
C PHE A 143 0.86 -3.53 -6.23
N SER A 144 -0.40 -3.12 -6.06
CA SER A 144 -1.56 -3.88 -6.52
C SER A 144 -2.71 -2.93 -6.88
N PRO A 145 -3.56 -3.27 -7.86
CA PRO A 145 -4.82 -2.58 -8.05
C PRO A 145 -5.71 -2.71 -6.81
N LEU A 146 -6.43 -1.65 -6.46
CA LEU A 146 -7.40 -1.65 -5.35
C LEU A 146 -8.81 -1.42 -5.89
N ILE A 147 -9.73 -2.25 -5.43
CA ILE A 147 -11.16 -2.12 -5.68
C ILE A 147 -11.86 -1.93 -4.33
N LEU A 148 -12.42 -0.76 -4.10
CA LEU A 148 -13.15 -0.41 -2.88
C LEU A 148 -14.65 -0.48 -3.13
N ASN A 149 -15.35 -1.42 -2.48
CA ASN A 149 -16.80 -1.61 -2.64
C ASN A 149 -17.23 -1.63 -4.12
N GLY A 150 -16.46 -2.31 -4.97
CA GLY A 150 -16.70 -2.40 -6.42
C GLY A 150 -16.12 -1.25 -7.26
N ASN A 151 -15.67 -0.15 -6.65
CA ASN A 151 -15.08 0.97 -7.37
C ASN A 151 -13.58 0.75 -7.59
N HIS A 152 -13.13 0.81 -8.84
CA HIS A 152 -11.73 0.69 -9.22
C HIS A 152 -10.97 1.97 -8.91
N LEU A 153 -10.06 1.92 -7.94
CA LEU A 153 -9.24 3.06 -7.54
C LEU A 153 -7.86 3.09 -8.21
N GLY A 154 -7.55 2.12 -9.08
CA GLY A 154 -6.26 1.98 -9.74
C GLY A 154 -5.18 1.43 -8.80
N THR A 155 -3.92 1.66 -9.13
CA THR A 155 -2.77 1.10 -8.41
C THR A 155 -2.56 1.77 -7.07
N TYR A 156 -2.34 0.95 -6.05
CA TYR A 156 -1.92 1.34 -4.71
C TYR A 156 -0.57 0.71 -4.37
N ALA A 157 0.23 1.41 -3.59
CA ALA A 157 1.40 0.83 -2.93
C ALA A 157 0.95 0.11 -1.66
N ILE A 158 1.47 -1.09 -1.46
CA ILE A 158 1.30 -1.88 -0.24
C ILE A 158 2.62 -1.78 0.52
N GLU A 159 2.58 -1.11 1.65
CA GLU A 159 3.74 -0.81 2.48
C GLU A 159 3.58 -1.49 3.82
N GLU A 160 4.45 -2.45 4.15
CA GLU A 160 4.47 -3.11 5.45
C GLU A 160 4.68 -2.09 6.58
N HIS A 161 4.03 -2.29 7.69
CA HIS A 161 4.28 -1.50 8.87
C HIS A 161 5.51 -2.04 9.62
N PHE A 162 6.39 -1.14 10.06
CA PHE A 162 7.54 -1.51 10.88
C PHE A 162 7.07 -1.96 12.27
N GLU A 163 7.05 -3.26 12.49
CA GLU A 163 6.60 -3.90 13.71
C GLU A 163 7.56 -5.03 14.10
N LYS A 164 7.49 -5.49 15.37
CA LYS A 164 8.31 -6.59 15.88
C LYS A 164 8.24 -7.84 14.99
N THR A 165 7.07 -8.18 14.49
CA THR A 165 6.86 -9.32 13.57
C THR A 165 7.62 -9.20 12.25
N MET A 166 7.84 -7.99 11.75
CA MET A 166 8.68 -7.75 10.57
C MET A 166 10.13 -8.13 10.86
N ILE A 167 10.66 -7.66 12.00
CA ILE A 167 12.05 -7.95 12.41
C ILE A 167 12.24 -9.45 12.64
N GLU A 168 11.29 -10.12 13.30
CA GLU A 168 11.34 -11.55 13.57
C GLU A 168 11.24 -12.40 12.30
N SER A 169 10.47 -11.95 11.30
CA SER A 169 10.33 -12.63 10.00
C SER A 169 11.49 -12.36 9.04
N SER A 170 12.27 -11.32 9.29
CA SER A 170 13.44 -10.91 8.52
C SER A 170 14.73 -11.51 9.15
N ARG A 171 14.69 -12.81 9.51
CA ARG A 171 15.91 -13.47 9.99
C ARG A 171 16.92 -13.51 8.84
N TYR A 172 18.00 -12.80 9.03
CA TYR A 172 19.22 -12.78 8.22
C TYR A 172 20.09 -13.97 8.58
#